data_7073ed881fcc4c546166c431f07d4d03
#
_entry.id   7073ed881fcc4c546166c431f07d4d03
#
_cell.length_a   1.000
_cell.length_b   1.000
_cell.length_c   1.000
_cell.angle_alpha   90.00
_cell.angle_beta   90.00
_cell.angle_gamma   90.00
#
_symmetry.space_group_name_H-M   'P 1'
#
loop_
_entity.id
_entity.type
_entity.pdbx_description
1 polymer ?
#
loop_
_entity_poly.entity_id
_entity_poly.type
_entity_poly.pdbx_seq_one_letter_code
_entity_poly.pdbx_strand_id
1 'polypeptide(L)'
;TTGDANVAIGGGALGANTTADYNVAVGQAALESNTTGAQNTAVGRAALISNTTASNNTAVGYASLTANTTGTLNTALGTAALAANTTASYNTAVGYGSLDTNTTGAFNTAVGYAALDANTTGATNVAVGAAALDSNTTGASNVGIGVNALGTNTTASNNTAVGHEALKLNTTGAQNAAFGTAALDANTTAANNAAFGYNALGANTTGYDNASFGSLALQTNTTGNSNTAIGKSALLANTTASNNTAIGSSSLVTNSTGAGNTAVGHVALLSNTTASNNTAVGLSALQTNTTGANNTSVGMNSLIANTTGGNNVAIGGSALTANTSASNNVAVGNDALAANTTGTQNTAVGTAALDGTDDGLGNSGVGYNVLSANCGNQNSGLGENALAQTTGGQNTAVGAAAGYQVTSGGNNLLLGTDAGRTGSPGGAITTGSNEIVLGDESISEAHIQVDWTVASDQRDKTDFTALDLGLDFVKALAPVTYKWDKR
;
A
#
# COMPACT_ATOMS: atom_id res chain seq x y z
N THR A 1 -39.44 31.22 -53.74
CA THR A 1 -39.15 30.60 -52.44
C THR A 1 -40.41 30.65 -51.61
N THR A 2 -40.75 29.55 -50.99
CA THR A 2 -41.93 29.40 -50.09
C THR A 2 -41.57 29.36 -48.63
N GLY A 3 -40.28 29.52 -48.29
CA GLY A 3 -39.81 29.50 -46.86
C GLY A 3 -40.33 30.73 -46.11
N ASP A 4 -40.79 30.51 -44.89
CA ASP A 4 -41.46 31.46 -44.04
C ASP A 4 -40.66 31.77 -42.74
N ALA A 5 -40.93 32.93 -42.14
CA ALA A 5 -40.31 33.38 -40.92
C ALA A 5 -38.74 33.36 -40.89
N ASN A 6 -38.11 33.71 -42.00
CA ASN A 6 -36.64 33.79 -42.09
C ASN A 6 -36.15 35.25 -41.95
N VAL A 7 -34.96 35.40 -41.33
CA VAL A 7 -34.22 36.68 -41.25
C VAL A 7 -32.93 36.55 -42.07
N ALA A 8 -32.74 37.42 -43.13
CA ALA A 8 -31.52 37.42 -43.91
C ALA A 8 -30.97 38.88 -44.04
N ILE A 9 -29.76 39.10 -43.52
CA ILE A 9 -29.09 40.43 -43.56
C ILE A 9 -27.63 40.21 -44.02
N GLY A 10 -27.31 40.76 -45.19
CA GLY A 10 -25.96 40.66 -45.77
C GLY A 10 -25.98 40.12 -47.21
N GLY A 11 -24.92 40.40 -47.97
CA GLY A 11 -24.78 39.89 -49.34
C GLY A 11 -24.69 38.36 -49.35
N GLY A 12 -25.60 37.69 -50.13
CA GLY A 12 -25.65 36.22 -50.21
C GLY A 12 -26.29 35.51 -49.03
N ALA A 13 -26.73 36.19 -47.96
CA ALA A 13 -27.39 35.55 -46.81
C ALA A 13 -28.67 34.81 -47.26
N LEU A 14 -28.81 33.51 -46.94
CA LEU A 14 -29.88 32.60 -47.35
C LEU A 14 -30.10 32.58 -48.88
N GLY A 15 -29.01 32.75 -49.65
CA GLY A 15 -29.11 32.94 -51.10
C GLY A 15 -29.80 31.82 -51.88
N ALA A 16 -29.59 30.57 -51.49
CA ALA A 16 -30.15 29.35 -52.07
C ALA A 16 -31.44 28.85 -51.38
N ASN A 17 -31.97 29.53 -50.37
CA ASN A 17 -33.14 29.05 -49.63
C ASN A 17 -34.38 28.89 -50.48
N THR A 18 -35.00 27.73 -50.52
CA THR A 18 -36.20 27.45 -51.31
C THR A 18 -37.45 27.31 -50.47
N THR A 19 -37.42 26.43 -49.50
CA THR A 19 -38.62 26.04 -48.67
C THR A 19 -38.36 26.05 -47.16
N ALA A 20 -37.13 26.31 -46.70
CA ALA A 20 -36.77 26.24 -45.30
C ALA A 20 -37.32 27.40 -44.48
N ASP A 21 -37.82 27.13 -43.28
CA ASP A 21 -38.43 28.08 -42.37
C ASP A 21 -37.57 28.34 -41.14
N TYR A 22 -37.86 29.45 -40.48
CA TYR A 22 -37.30 29.79 -39.16
C TYR A 22 -35.78 29.89 -39.10
N ASN A 23 -35.13 30.33 -40.20
CA ASN A 23 -33.68 30.54 -40.20
C ASN A 23 -33.33 32.01 -39.92
N VAL A 24 -32.24 32.24 -39.19
CA VAL A 24 -31.62 33.55 -38.97
C VAL A 24 -30.24 33.55 -39.60
N ALA A 25 -30.02 34.39 -40.62
CA ALA A 25 -28.73 34.55 -41.30
C ALA A 25 -28.34 36.06 -41.34
N VAL A 26 -27.28 36.39 -40.57
CA VAL A 26 -26.76 37.76 -40.47
C VAL A 26 -25.26 37.75 -40.77
N GLY A 27 -24.89 38.28 -41.94
CA GLY A 27 -23.51 38.34 -42.41
C GLY A 27 -23.37 37.96 -43.87
N GLN A 28 -22.27 38.39 -44.53
CA GLN A 28 -21.98 38.01 -45.88
C GLN A 28 -21.88 36.49 -46.04
N ALA A 29 -22.64 35.89 -46.92
CA ALA A 29 -22.69 34.44 -47.20
C ALA A 29 -23.11 33.55 -45.99
N ALA A 30 -23.80 34.11 -45.01
CA ALA A 30 -24.38 33.31 -43.92
C ALA A 30 -25.51 32.43 -44.49
N LEU A 31 -25.46 31.08 -44.23
CA LEU A 31 -26.40 30.08 -44.75
C LEU A 31 -26.61 30.18 -46.30
N GLU A 32 -25.59 30.56 -47.05
CA GLU A 32 -25.72 30.84 -48.49
C GLU A 32 -26.25 29.62 -49.24
N SER A 33 -25.76 28.42 -49.00
CA SER A 33 -26.15 27.20 -49.73
C SER A 33 -27.37 26.48 -49.14
N ASN A 34 -28.01 27.02 -48.11
CA ASN A 34 -29.14 26.35 -47.45
C ASN A 34 -30.35 26.24 -48.36
N THR A 35 -30.87 25.05 -48.60
CA THR A 35 -32.05 24.82 -49.46
C THR A 35 -33.30 24.49 -48.66
N THR A 36 -33.25 23.48 -47.79
CA THR A 36 -34.36 22.95 -46.99
C THR A 36 -34.12 22.85 -45.51
N GLY A 37 -32.90 23.16 -45.01
CA GLY A 37 -32.56 23.13 -43.59
C GLY A 37 -33.28 24.24 -42.81
N ALA A 38 -34.03 23.87 -41.78
CA ALA A 38 -34.84 24.80 -40.98
C ALA A 38 -34.25 25.02 -39.59
N GLN A 39 -34.70 26.10 -38.93
CA GLN A 39 -34.34 26.39 -37.53
C GLN A 39 -32.82 26.56 -37.30
N ASN A 40 -32.10 27.10 -38.26
CA ASN A 40 -30.69 27.42 -38.13
C ASN A 40 -30.48 28.88 -37.76
N THR A 41 -29.51 29.17 -36.92
CA THR A 41 -29.04 30.52 -36.60
C THR A 41 -27.58 30.66 -37.05
N ALA A 42 -27.32 31.53 -38.02
CA ALA A 42 -25.99 31.84 -38.53
C ALA A 42 -25.72 33.36 -38.43
N VAL A 43 -24.80 33.75 -37.57
CA VAL A 43 -24.41 35.14 -37.36
C VAL A 43 -22.90 35.28 -37.55
N GLY A 44 -22.48 35.88 -38.62
CA GLY A 44 -21.08 36.07 -39.01
C GLY A 44 -20.84 35.77 -40.47
N ARG A 45 -19.76 36.34 -41.03
CA ARG A 45 -19.35 36.06 -42.40
C ARG A 45 -19.07 34.58 -42.60
N ALA A 46 -19.68 33.97 -43.62
CA ALA A 46 -19.54 32.54 -43.96
C ALA A 46 -19.96 31.54 -42.84
N ALA A 47 -20.75 31.97 -41.87
CA ALA A 47 -21.31 31.04 -40.87
C ALA A 47 -22.31 30.09 -41.58
N LEU A 48 -22.15 28.75 -41.40
CA LEU A 48 -22.97 27.69 -42.04
C LEU A 48 -23.08 27.84 -43.60
N ILE A 49 -22.05 28.37 -44.25
CA ILE A 49 -22.12 28.66 -45.70
C ILE A 49 -22.44 27.43 -46.54
N SER A 50 -21.90 26.23 -46.20
CA SER A 50 -22.10 24.98 -46.94
C SER A 50 -23.33 24.20 -46.51
N ASN A 51 -24.10 24.67 -45.53
CA ASN A 51 -25.29 23.96 -45.02
C ASN A 51 -26.31 23.82 -46.13
N THR A 52 -26.76 22.62 -46.43
CA THR A 52 -27.76 22.37 -47.47
C THR A 52 -29.12 22.00 -46.91
N THR A 53 -29.17 20.93 -46.13
CA THR A 53 -30.42 20.36 -45.63
C THR A 53 -30.46 20.21 -44.11
N ALA A 54 -29.34 20.48 -43.41
CA ALA A 54 -29.25 20.30 -41.96
C ALA A 54 -30.04 21.38 -41.21
N SER A 55 -30.64 20.96 -40.12
CA SER A 55 -31.51 21.79 -39.28
C SER A 55 -31.00 21.89 -37.83
N ASN A 56 -31.52 22.86 -37.09
CA ASN A 56 -31.28 23.06 -35.68
C ASN A 56 -29.79 23.32 -35.33
N ASN A 57 -29.04 24.01 -36.20
CA ASN A 57 -27.68 24.41 -35.92
C ASN A 57 -27.61 25.88 -35.49
N THR A 58 -26.73 26.18 -34.55
CA THR A 58 -26.41 27.56 -34.14
C THR A 58 -24.94 27.83 -34.46
N ALA A 59 -24.64 28.79 -35.28
CA ALA A 59 -23.29 29.19 -35.66
C ALA A 59 -23.13 30.71 -35.51
N VAL A 60 -22.30 31.15 -34.59
CA VAL A 60 -22.01 32.57 -34.32
C VAL A 60 -20.51 32.81 -34.35
N GLY A 61 -20.04 33.52 -35.34
CA GLY A 61 -18.63 33.85 -35.56
C GLY A 61 -18.22 33.73 -37.02
N TYR A 62 -17.06 34.31 -37.36
CA TYR A 62 -16.48 34.17 -38.69
C TYR A 62 -16.17 32.69 -38.97
N ALA A 63 -16.66 32.17 -40.09
CA ALA A 63 -16.43 30.79 -40.56
C ALA A 63 -16.82 29.69 -39.55
N SER A 64 -17.76 29.95 -38.65
CA SER A 64 -18.29 28.90 -37.75
C SER A 64 -19.16 27.91 -38.55
N LEU A 65 -18.96 26.57 -38.29
CA LEU A 65 -19.66 25.48 -39.01
C LEU A 65 -19.60 25.61 -40.55
N THR A 66 -18.51 26.14 -41.10
CA THR A 66 -18.37 26.47 -42.53
C THR A 66 -18.62 25.27 -43.45
N ALA A 67 -18.04 24.10 -43.14
CA ALA A 67 -18.13 22.91 -44.00
C ALA A 67 -19.37 22.04 -43.72
N ASN A 68 -20.23 22.39 -42.78
CA ASN A 68 -21.39 21.57 -42.41
C ASN A 68 -22.34 21.40 -43.57
N THR A 69 -22.67 20.17 -43.93
CA THR A 69 -23.63 19.86 -45.00
C THR A 69 -24.93 19.28 -44.46
N THR A 70 -24.84 18.20 -43.70
CA THR A 70 -25.97 17.43 -43.17
C THR A 70 -25.98 17.26 -41.65
N GLY A 71 -24.93 17.69 -40.92
CA GLY A 71 -24.86 17.61 -39.47
C GLY A 71 -25.90 18.51 -38.79
N THR A 72 -26.63 17.97 -37.83
CA THR A 72 -27.73 18.66 -37.12
C THR A 72 -27.43 18.85 -35.65
N LEU A 73 -28.15 19.78 -34.99
CA LEU A 73 -28.08 19.98 -33.54
C LEU A 73 -26.66 20.33 -33.06
N ASN A 74 -25.91 21.09 -33.86
CA ASN A 74 -24.59 21.58 -33.47
C ASN A 74 -24.68 23.04 -32.99
N THR A 75 -23.90 23.39 -32.00
CA THR A 75 -23.70 24.75 -31.49
C THR A 75 -22.24 25.16 -31.67
N ALA A 76 -21.96 26.18 -32.45
CA ALA A 76 -20.65 26.75 -32.71
C ALA A 76 -20.62 28.24 -32.36
N LEU A 77 -19.89 28.66 -31.37
CA LEU A 77 -19.75 30.05 -30.96
C LEU A 77 -18.26 30.43 -30.91
N GLY A 78 -17.80 31.14 -31.91
CA GLY A 78 -16.40 31.56 -32.05
C GLY A 78 -15.93 31.53 -33.50
N THR A 79 -14.86 32.24 -33.80
CA THR A 79 -14.21 32.16 -35.11
C THR A 79 -13.68 30.75 -35.32
N ALA A 80 -13.98 30.14 -36.48
CA ALA A 80 -13.60 28.79 -36.87
C ALA A 80 -14.05 27.67 -35.90
N ALA A 81 -15.06 27.91 -35.06
CA ALA A 81 -15.63 26.85 -34.24
C ALA A 81 -16.35 25.82 -35.14
N LEU A 82 -15.99 24.50 -35.02
CA LEU A 82 -16.52 23.40 -35.85
C LEU A 82 -16.38 23.65 -37.37
N ALA A 83 -15.31 24.33 -37.82
CA ALA A 83 -15.24 24.77 -39.22
C ALA A 83 -15.21 23.58 -40.19
N ALA A 84 -14.51 22.49 -39.92
CA ALA A 84 -14.42 21.32 -40.79
C ALA A 84 -15.58 20.31 -40.64
N ASN A 85 -16.53 20.55 -39.75
CA ASN A 85 -17.64 19.60 -39.48
C ASN A 85 -18.46 19.39 -40.78
N THR A 86 -18.59 18.16 -41.21
CA THR A 86 -19.36 17.86 -42.43
C THR A 86 -20.73 17.23 -42.12
N THR A 87 -20.73 16.13 -41.42
CA THR A 87 -21.93 15.32 -41.18
C THR A 87 -22.21 15.05 -39.70
N ALA A 88 -21.25 15.40 -38.80
CA ALA A 88 -21.41 15.11 -37.38
C ALA A 88 -22.49 15.99 -36.74
N SER A 89 -23.19 15.41 -35.77
CA SER A 89 -24.28 16.03 -35.04
C SER A 89 -24.04 16.05 -33.54
N TYR A 90 -24.81 16.88 -32.82
CA TYR A 90 -24.79 16.97 -31.36
C TYR A 90 -23.45 17.46 -30.78
N ASN A 91 -22.72 18.29 -31.50
CA ASN A 91 -21.49 18.90 -31.01
C ASN A 91 -21.73 20.32 -30.47
N THR A 92 -21.06 20.65 -29.39
CA THR A 92 -21.00 22.00 -28.81
C THR A 92 -19.57 22.51 -28.83
N ALA A 93 -19.31 23.60 -29.55
CA ALA A 93 -18.00 24.24 -29.66
C ALA A 93 -18.09 25.72 -29.30
N VAL A 94 -17.42 26.17 -28.26
CA VAL A 94 -17.40 27.55 -27.79
C VAL A 94 -15.96 28.01 -27.61
N GLY A 95 -15.52 28.90 -28.46
CA GLY A 95 -14.16 29.45 -28.46
C GLY A 95 -13.55 29.51 -29.86
N TYR A 96 -12.45 30.23 -29.99
CA TYR A 96 -11.67 30.28 -31.21
C TYR A 96 -11.07 28.88 -31.51
N GLY A 97 -11.28 28.33 -32.72
CA GLY A 97 -10.73 27.06 -33.16
C GLY A 97 -11.18 25.84 -32.33
N SER A 98 -12.27 25.95 -31.57
CA SER A 98 -12.78 24.79 -30.83
C SER A 98 -13.40 23.78 -31.82
N LEU A 99 -12.98 22.48 -31.73
CA LEU A 99 -13.37 21.41 -32.67
C LEU A 99 -13.15 21.77 -34.14
N ASP A 100 -12.13 22.58 -34.48
CA ASP A 100 -11.96 23.14 -35.83
C ASP A 100 -11.87 22.03 -36.90
N THR A 101 -11.07 20.98 -36.67
CA THR A 101 -10.84 19.90 -37.65
C THR A 101 -11.83 18.73 -37.56
N ASN A 102 -12.85 18.81 -36.70
CA ASN A 102 -13.82 17.71 -36.52
C ASN A 102 -14.59 17.49 -37.85
N THR A 103 -14.61 16.25 -38.33
CA THR A 103 -15.33 15.90 -39.56
C THR A 103 -16.60 15.08 -39.25
N THR A 104 -16.47 13.95 -38.59
CA THR A 104 -17.57 13.01 -38.33
C THR A 104 -17.75 12.64 -36.88
N GLY A 105 -16.91 13.14 -35.95
CA GLY A 105 -17.03 12.90 -34.50
C GLY A 105 -18.26 13.59 -33.94
N ALA A 106 -19.16 12.83 -33.31
CA ALA A 106 -20.40 13.32 -32.73
C ALA A 106 -20.39 13.36 -31.22
N PHE A 107 -21.33 14.10 -30.62
CA PHE A 107 -21.52 14.22 -29.17
C PHE A 107 -20.29 14.78 -28.42
N ASN A 108 -19.51 15.65 -29.02
CA ASN A 108 -18.39 16.32 -28.40
C ASN A 108 -18.80 17.67 -27.80
N THR A 109 -18.22 18.00 -26.66
CA THR A 109 -18.33 19.33 -26.03
C THR A 109 -16.95 19.94 -25.90
N ALA A 110 -16.69 21.06 -26.56
CA ALA A 110 -15.43 21.78 -26.52
C ALA A 110 -15.68 23.26 -26.14
N VAL A 111 -15.11 23.67 -25.00
CA VAL A 111 -15.27 25.06 -24.51
C VAL A 111 -13.89 25.61 -24.16
N GLY A 112 -13.38 26.52 -24.95
CA GLY A 112 -12.07 27.14 -24.75
C GLY A 112 -11.35 27.39 -26.09
N TYR A 113 -10.27 28.16 -26.03
CA TYR A 113 -9.36 28.36 -27.16
C TYR A 113 -8.74 27.00 -27.55
N ALA A 114 -8.86 26.61 -28.83
CA ALA A 114 -8.33 25.35 -29.38
C ALA A 114 -8.68 24.09 -28.58
N ALA A 115 -9.84 24.07 -27.92
CA ALA A 115 -10.31 22.85 -27.25
C ALA A 115 -10.73 21.82 -28.30
N LEU A 116 -10.18 20.58 -28.25
CA LEU A 116 -10.42 19.51 -29.24
C LEU A 116 -10.09 19.91 -30.69
N ASP A 117 -9.12 20.78 -30.91
CA ASP A 117 -8.82 21.36 -32.21
C ASP A 117 -8.52 20.28 -33.27
N ALA A 118 -7.62 19.35 -32.99
CA ALA A 118 -7.21 18.29 -33.91
C ALA A 118 -8.20 17.12 -34.05
N ASN A 119 -9.34 17.14 -33.36
CA ASN A 119 -10.29 16.01 -33.41
C ASN A 119 -10.86 15.80 -34.79
N THR A 120 -10.77 14.59 -35.33
CA THR A 120 -11.35 14.26 -36.64
C THR A 120 -12.60 13.39 -36.54
N THR A 121 -12.48 12.25 -35.89
CA THR A 121 -13.54 11.24 -35.76
C THR A 121 -13.87 10.83 -34.33
N GLY A 122 -13.09 11.30 -33.36
CA GLY A 122 -13.32 11.02 -31.95
C GLY A 122 -14.69 11.51 -31.48
N ALA A 123 -15.43 10.70 -30.74
CA ALA A 123 -16.78 10.99 -30.30
C ALA A 123 -16.91 10.99 -28.76
N THR A 124 -17.95 11.64 -28.26
CA THR A 124 -18.29 11.65 -26.84
C THR A 124 -17.20 12.22 -25.92
N ASN A 125 -16.39 13.16 -26.44
CA ASN A 125 -15.36 13.83 -25.66
C ASN A 125 -15.87 15.12 -25.02
N VAL A 126 -15.39 15.45 -23.85
CA VAL A 126 -15.63 16.73 -23.16
C VAL A 126 -14.29 17.42 -22.92
N ALA A 127 -14.10 18.59 -23.52
CA ALA A 127 -12.92 19.42 -23.37
C ALA A 127 -13.33 20.83 -22.89
N VAL A 128 -12.90 21.22 -21.69
CA VAL A 128 -13.19 22.53 -21.11
C VAL A 128 -11.89 23.18 -20.62
N GLY A 129 -11.43 24.20 -21.31
CA GLY A 129 -10.17 24.89 -21.05
C GLY A 129 -9.36 25.14 -22.31
N ALA A 130 -8.44 26.09 -22.28
CA ALA A 130 -7.56 26.34 -23.41
C ALA A 130 -6.69 25.11 -23.70
N ALA A 131 -6.63 24.64 -24.93
CA ALA A 131 -5.89 23.48 -25.40
C ALA A 131 -6.22 22.18 -24.64
N ALA A 132 -7.42 22.05 -24.08
CA ALA A 132 -7.88 20.79 -23.52
C ALA A 132 -8.14 19.80 -24.67
N LEU A 133 -7.55 18.57 -24.60
CA LEU A 133 -7.65 17.55 -25.66
C LEU A 133 -7.23 18.05 -27.06
N ASP A 134 -6.32 19.04 -27.10
CA ASP A 134 -5.93 19.75 -28.34
C ASP A 134 -5.50 18.78 -29.45
N SER A 135 -4.64 17.81 -29.14
CA SER A 135 -4.07 16.87 -30.11
C SER A 135 -4.93 15.62 -30.36
N ASN A 136 -6.10 15.49 -29.73
CA ASN A 136 -6.94 14.31 -29.90
C ASN A 136 -7.42 14.17 -31.34
N THR A 137 -7.17 13.02 -31.95
CA THR A 137 -7.61 12.77 -33.36
C THR A 137 -8.81 11.83 -33.43
N THR A 138 -8.67 10.64 -32.84
CA THR A 138 -9.67 9.57 -32.91
C THR A 138 -10.10 9.05 -31.56
N GLY A 139 -9.43 9.47 -30.46
CA GLY A 139 -9.77 9.06 -29.10
C GLY A 139 -11.21 9.45 -28.76
N ALA A 140 -11.92 8.54 -28.05
CA ALA A 140 -13.32 8.72 -27.68
C ALA A 140 -13.55 8.62 -26.18
N SER A 141 -14.65 9.20 -25.71
CA SER A 141 -15.05 9.11 -24.30
C SER A 141 -14.02 9.66 -23.33
N ASN A 142 -13.31 10.72 -23.71
CA ASN A 142 -12.36 11.40 -22.85
C ASN A 142 -12.99 12.65 -22.21
N VAL A 143 -12.60 12.94 -20.98
CA VAL A 143 -12.97 14.16 -20.26
C VAL A 143 -11.69 14.93 -19.93
N GLY A 144 -11.48 16.09 -20.54
CA GLY A 144 -10.37 17.00 -20.27
C GLY A 144 -10.90 18.35 -19.75
N ILE A 145 -10.72 18.64 -18.46
CA ILE A 145 -11.17 19.90 -17.85
C ILE A 145 -9.97 20.60 -17.20
N GLY A 146 -9.56 21.71 -17.77
CA GLY A 146 -8.38 22.46 -17.35
C GLY A 146 -7.51 22.84 -18.53
N VAL A 147 -6.67 23.87 -18.39
CA VAL A 147 -5.70 24.24 -19.42
C VAL A 147 -4.74 23.07 -19.65
N ASN A 148 -4.54 22.66 -20.90
CA ASN A 148 -3.71 21.54 -21.34
C ASN A 148 -4.09 20.18 -20.72
N ALA A 149 -5.28 20.00 -20.17
CA ALA A 149 -5.72 18.68 -19.71
C ALA A 149 -5.83 17.72 -20.91
N LEU A 150 -5.13 16.55 -20.86
CA LEU A 150 -5.02 15.62 -22.00
C LEU A 150 -4.49 16.28 -23.30
N GLY A 151 -3.65 17.31 -23.19
CA GLY A 151 -3.24 18.14 -24.32
C GLY A 151 -2.60 17.37 -25.48
N THR A 152 -1.81 16.30 -25.21
CA THR A 152 -1.16 15.51 -26.27
C THR A 152 -1.85 14.16 -26.53
N ASN A 153 -3.04 13.92 -25.97
CA ASN A 153 -3.80 12.69 -26.26
C ASN A 153 -4.09 12.58 -27.74
N THR A 154 -3.74 11.48 -28.38
CA THR A 154 -3.98 11.31 -29.83
C THR A 154 -5.11 10.34 -30.10
N THR A 155 -4.98 9.11 -29.70
CA THR A 155 -5.91 8.02 -30.01
C THR A 155 -6.48 7.31 -28.77
N ALA A 156 -5.99 7.66 -27.59
CA ALA A 156 -6.43 7.00 -26.36
C ALA A 156 -7.86 7.40 -26.00
N SER A 157 -8.57 6.43 -25.39
CA SER A 157 -9.98 6.57 -25.01
C SER A 157 -10.21 6.31 -23.53
N ASN A 158 -11.36 6.75 -23.03
CA ASN A 158 -11.82 6.51 -21.67
C ASN A 158 -10.91 7.14 -20.60
N ASN A 159 -10.27 8.25 -20.87
CA ASN A 159 -9.49 9.00 -19.90
C ASN A 159 -10.29 10.15 -19.29
N THR A 160 -10.10 10.39 -18.00
CA THR A 160 -10.66 11.55 -17.31
C THR A 160 -9.52 12.36 -16.69
N ALA A 161 -9.36 13.61 -17.10
CA ALA A 161 -8.37 14.54 -16.60
C ALA A 161 -9.05 15.85 -16.15
N VAL A 162 -8.94 16.16 -14.86
CA VAL A 162 -9.50 17.38 -14.28
C VAL A 162 -8.41 18.13 -13.51
N GLY A 163 -7.96 19.26 -14.05
CA GLY A 163 -6.90 20.08 -13.48
C GLY A 163 -5.97 20.64 -14.56
N HIS A 164 -5.26 21.70 -14.22
CA HIS A 164 -4.21 22.26 -15.09
C HIS A 164 -3.14 21.19 -15.35
N GLU A 165 -2.86 20.90 -16.63
CA GLU A 165 -1.89 19.90 -17.09
C GLU A 165 -2.12 18.46 -16.57
N ALA A 166 -3.33 18.11 -16.14
CA ALA A 166 -3.65 16.72 -15.79
C ALA A 166 -3.56 15.84 -17.05
N LEU A 167 -2.83 14.69 -16.95
CA LEU A 167 -2.57 13.77 -18.08
C LEU A 167 -2.03 14.45 -19.34
N LYS A 168 -1.25 15.52 -19.19
CA LYS A 168 -0.83 16.38 -20.31
C LYS A 168 -0.10 15.62 -21.41
N LEU A 169 0.88 14.76 -21.05
CA LEU A 169 1.74 14.07 -22.02
C LEU A 169 1.21 12.71 -22.47
N ASN A 170 -0.03 12.35 -22.08
CA ASN A 170 -0.63 11.09 -22.50
C ASN A 170 -0.83 11.05 -24.02
N THR A 171 -0.36 9.99 -24.65
CA THR A 171 -0.55 9.79 -26.11
C THR A 171 -1.53 8.67 -26.41
N THR A 172 -1.26 7.46 -25.91
CA THR A 172 -2.03 6.24 -26.20
C THR A 172 -2.49 5.49 -24.96
N GLY A 173 -2.15 5.95 -23.75
CA GLY A 173 -2.61 5.34 -22.48
C GLY A 173 -4.11 5.53 -22.28
N ALA A 174 -4.85 4.46 -22.06
CA ALA A 174 -6.30 4.49 -21.90
C ALA A 174 -6.75 4.22 -20.46
N GLN A 175 -7.99 4.55 -20.13
CA GLN A 175 -8.61 4.23 -18.84
C GLN A 175 -7.89 4.83 -17.64
N ASN A 176 -7.31 6.02 -17.79
CA ASN A 176 -6.68 6.74 -16.69
C ASN A 176 -7.63 7.79 -16.11
N ALA A 177 -7.58 7.99 -14.80
CA ALA A 177 -8.31 9.02 -14.09
C ALA A 177 -7.32 9.93 -13.33
N ALA A 178 -7.24 11.21 -13.71
CA ALA A 178 -6.34 12.20 -13.11
C ALA A 178 -7.14 13.41 -12.61
N PHE A 179 -7.10 13.66 -11.31
CA PHE A 179 -7.76 14.80 -10.67
C PHE A 179 -6.75 15.61 -9.84
N GLY A 180 -6.40 16.78 -10.31
CA GLY A 180 -5.46 17.70 -9.68
C GLY A 180 -4.48 18.30 -10.66
N THR A 181 -3.89 19.42 -10.31
CA THR A 181 -2.82 20.04 -11.11
C THR A 181 -1.65 19.06 -11.25
N ALA A 182 -1.19 18.84 -12.48
CA ALA A 182 -0.10 17.94 -12.85
C ALA A 182 -0.27 16.49 -12.35
N ALA A 183 -1.50 16.03 -12.13
CA ALA A 183 -1.75 14.61 -11.87
C ALA A 183 -1.50 13.80 -13.14
N LEU A 184 -0.64 12.75 -13.06
CA LEU A 184 -0.26 11.90 -14.21
C LEU A 184 0.29 12.70 -15.42
N ASP A 185 0.91 13.87 -15.21
CA ASP A 185 1.29 14.75 -16.31
C ASP A 185 2.33 14.14 -17.27
N ALA A 186 3.27 13.31 -16.77
CA ALA A 186 4.28 12.64 -17.56
C ALA A 186 3.82 11.31 -18.20
N ASN A 187 2.59 10.86 -17.95
CA ASN A 187 2.09 9.59 -18.49
C ASN A 187 2.09 9.63 -20.03
N THR A 188 2.66 8.63 -20.67
CA THR A 188 2.69 8.55 -22.14
C THR A 188 1.80 7.44 -22.68
N THR A 189 2.03 6.22 -22.25
CA THR A 189 1.37 5.03 -22.81
C THR A 189 0.70 4.14 -21.77
N ALA A 190 0.92 4.44 -20.48
CA ALA A 190 0.38 3.63 -19.41
C ALA A 190 -1.14 3.75 -19.27
N ALA A 191 -1.77 2.65 -18.86
CA ALA A 191 -3.22 2.55 -18.72
C ALA A 191 -3.64 2.19 -17.29
N ASN A 192 -4.93 2.37 -17.00
CA ASN A 192 -5.56 1.93 -15.74
C ASN A 192 -4.99 2.61 -14.49
N ASN A 193 -4.48 3.82 -14.57
CA ASN A 193 -3.99 4.55 -13.41
C ASN A 193 -5.05 5.50 -12.86
N ALA A 194 -5.15 5.60 -11.54
CA ALA A 194 -5.97 6.56 -10.82
C ALA A 194 -5.10 7.50 -9.98
N ALA A 195 -5.10 8.80 -10.27
CA ALA A 195 -4.30 9.79 -9.57
C ALA A 195 -5.18 10.97 -9.10
N PHE A 196 -5.28 11.15 -7.79
CA PHE A 196 -6.09 12.19 -7.17
C PHE A 196 -5.23 13.03 -6.21
N GLY A 197 -4.88 14.24 -6.62
CA GLY A 197 -4.09 15.17 -5.83
C GLY A 197 -3.09 15.96 -6.67
N TYR A 198 -2.55 17.03 -6.11
CA TYR A 198 -1.46 17.79 -6.72
C TYR A 198 -0.28 16.88 -7.00
N ASN A 199 0.15 16.80 -8.25
CA ASN A 199 1.32 16.03 -8.71
C ASN A 199 1.30 14.55 -8.26
N ALA A 200 0.11 13.98 -8.09
CA ALA A 200 -0.06 12.56 -7.81
C ALA A 200 0.35 11.75 -9.04
N LEU A 201 1.24 10.77 -8.88
CA LEU A 201 1.77 9.95 -9.96
C LEU A 201 2.41 10.78 -11.11
N GLY A 202 2.93 11.99 -10.79
CA GLY A 202 3.35 12.99 -11.78
C GLY A 202 4.45 12.52 -12.73
N ALA A 203 5.45 11.75 -12.27
CA ALA A 203 6.55 11.27 -13.11
C ALA A 203 6.27 9.93 -13.82
N ASN A 204 5.06 9.35 -13.69
CA ASN A 204 4.75 8.06 -14.29
C ASN A 204 4.81 8.12 -15.82
N THR A 205 5.54 7.21 -16.42
CA THR A 205 5.64 7.15 -17.90
C THR A 205 4.93 5.93 -18.46
N THR A 206 5.25 4.75 -17.97
CA THR A 206 4.74 3.47 -18.47
C THR A 206 4.19 2.54 -17.37
N GLY A 207 4.23 2.94 -16.10
CA GLY A 207 3.66 2.18 -15.00
C GLY A 207 2.13 2.13 -15.07
N TYR A 208 1.53 0.95 -14.97
CA TYR A 208 0.10 0.71 -15.10
C TYR A 208 -0.53 0.18 -13.80
N ASP A 209 -1.85 0.21 -13.69
CA ASP A 209 -2.63 -0.30 -12.55
C ASP A 209 -2.24 0.34 -11.20
N ASN A 210 -1.81 1.60 -11.19
CA ASN A 210 -1.47 2.31 -9.96
C ASN A 210 -2.65 3.14 -9.45
N ALA A 211 -2.86 3.14 -8.13
CA ALA A 211 -3.83 3.97 -7.44
C ALA A 211 -3.13 4.96 -6.49
N SER A 212 -3.26 6.25 -6.74
CA SER A 212 -2.57 7.32 -6.01
C SER A 212 -3.58 8.37 -5.54
N PHE A 213 -3.79 8.49 -4.23
CA PHE A 213 -4.73 9.42 -3.60
C PHE A 213 -4.03 10.27 -2.55
N GLY A 214 -3.69 11.48 -2.90
CA GLY A 214 -3.03 12.45 -2.03
C GLY A 214 -2.01 13.32 -2.76
N SER A 215 -1.76 14.50 -2.25
CA SER A 215 -0.70 15.36 -2.78
C SER A 215 0.64 14.64 -2.73
N LEU A 216 1.35 14.60 -3.87
CA LEU A 216 2.67 13.97 -4.05
C LEU A 216 2.70 12.44 -3.80
N ALA A 217 1.55 11.76 -3.76
CA ALA A 217 1.52 10.31 -3.66
C ALA A 217 2.05 9.68 -4.94
N LEU A 218 2.96 8.69 -4.84
CA LEU A 218 3.66 8.05 -5.97
C LEU A 218 4.31 9.03 -6.96
N GLN A 219 4.70 10.22 -6.50
CA GLN A 219 5.15 11.31 -7.39
C GLN A 219 6.26 10.89 -8.35
N THR A 220 7.28 10.17 -7.88
CA THR A 220 8.48 9.83 -8.67
C THR A 220 8.39 8.47 -9.36
N ASN A 221 7.26 7.77 -9.28
CA ASN A 221 7.09 6.49 -9.98
C ASN A 221 7.25 6.68 -11.49
N THR A 222 8.08 5.89 -12.11
CA THR A 222 8.28 5.93 -13.57
C THR A 222 7.69 4.72 -14.27
N THR A 223 8.02 3.52 -13.81
CA THR A 223 7.64 2.26 -14.46
C THR A 223 7.04 1.23 -13.51
N GLY A 224 6.97 1.52 -12.19
CA GLY A 224 6.39 0.62 -11.20
C GLY A 224 4.89 0.43 -11.42
N ASN A 225 4.41 -0.81 -11.25
CA ASN A 225 3.04 -1.20 -11.51
C ASN A 225 2.30 -1.67 -10.25
N SER A 226 0.98 -1.63 -10.27
CA SER A 226 0.14 -2.23 -9.23
C SER A 226 0.46 -1.72 -7.82
N ASN A 227 0.78 -0.43 -7.70
CA ASN A 227 1.00 0.21 -6.42
C ASN A 227 -0.25 0.96 -5.95
N THR A 228 -0.53 0.89 -4.67
CA THR A 228 -1.58 1.67 -4.00
C THR A 228 -0.95 2.64 -3.01
N ALA A 229 -1.14 3.94 -3.22
CA ALA A 229 -0.63 5.00 -2.35
C ALA A 229 -1.77 5.93 -1.93
N ILE A 230 -2.14 5.91 -0.66
CA ILE A 230 -3.23 6.74 -0.11
C ILE A 230 -2.67 7.57 1.06
N GLY A 231 -2.60 8.87 0.85
CA GLY A 231 -2.08 9.83 1.82
C GLY A 231 -1.05 10.77 1.22
N LYS A 232 -0.86 11.93 1.84
CA LYS A 232 0.17 12.88 1.41
C LYS A 232 1.55 12.20 1.41
N SER A 233 2.26 12.27 0.29
CA SER A 233 3.61 11.72 0.10
C SER A 233 3.72 10.20 0.35
N ALA A 234 2.64 9.44 0.30
CA ALA A 234 2.71 7.99 0.34
C ALA A 234 3.46 7.47 -0.89
N LEU A 235 4.44 6.56 -0.71
CA LEU A 235 5.31 6.03 -1.79
C LEU A 235 5.97 7.12 -2.65
N LEU A 236 6.30 8.27 -2.07
CA LEU A 236 6.82 9.43 -2.83
C LEU A 236 8.00 9.07 -3.71
N ALA A 237 9.03 8.39 -3.16
CA ALA A 237 10.30 8.11 -3.83
C ALA A 237 10.31 6.81 -4.66
N ASN A 238 9.17 6.12 -4.77
CA ASN A 238 9.07 4.90 -5.59
C ASN A 238 9.41 5.21 -7.05
N THR A 239 10.33 4.47 -7.64
CA THR A 239 10.69 4.68 -9.05
C THR A 239 10.22 3.54 -9.94
N THR A 240 10.63 2.32 -9.63
CA THR A 240 10.40 1.13 -10.48
C THR A 240 9.73 -0.02 -9.74
N ALA A 241 9.60 0.09 -8.41
CA ALA A 241 9.05 -0.99 -7.61
C ALA A 241 7.55 -1.18 -7.82
N SER A 242 7.11 -2.42 -7.72
CA SER A 242 5.73 -2.83 -7.97
C SER A 242 5.11 -3.53 -6.76
N ASN A 243 3.78 -3.65 -6.76
CA ASN A 243 3.01 -4.39 -5.77
C ASN A 243 3.14 -3.85 -4.33
N ASN A 244 3.35 -2.55 -4.17
CA ASN A 244 3.40 -1.92 -2.85
C ASN A 244 2.05 -1.31 -2.48
N THR A 245 1.66 -1.45 -1.22
CA THR A 245 0.49 -0.78 -0.62
C THR A 245 0.95 0.15 0.49
N ALA A 246 0.72 1.45 0.34
CA ALA A 246 1.04 2.47 1.31
C ALA A 246 -0.21 3.30 1.64
N ILE A 247 -0.72 3.17 2.85
CA ILE A 247 -1.91 3.88 3.32
C ILE A 247 -1.55 4.67 4.58
N GLY A 248 -1.54 5.98 4.47
CA GLY A 248 -1.18 6.91 5.53
C GLY A 248 -0.21 7.98 5.04
N SER A 249 -0.22 9.14 5.68
CA SER A 249 0.73 10.21 5.36
C SER A 249 2.17 9.72 5.57
N SER A 250 3.01 9.92 4.57
CA SER A 250 4.44 9.53 4.58
C SER A 250 4.70 8.02 4.81
N SER A 251 3.73 7.14 4.52
CA SER A 251 3.98 5.70 4.50
C SER A 251 4.86 5.33 3.30
N LEU A 252 5.89 4.47 3.51
CA LEU A 252 6.84 4.04 2.46
C LEU A 252 7.48 5.21 1.67
N VAL A 253 7.69 6.35 2.30
CA VAL A 253 8.09 7.58 1.61
C VAL A 253 9.40 7.44 0.84
N THR A 254 10.40 6.75 1.38
CA THR A 254 11.73 6.63 0.78
C THR A 254 11.94 5.35 -0.05
N ASN A 255 10.91 4.54 -0.18
CA ASN A 255 11.00 3.29 -0.96
C ASN A 255 11.34 3.61 -2.42
N SER A 256 12.45 3.08 -2.92
CA SER A 256 12.86 3.28 -4.30
C SER A 256 12.59 2.06 -5.17
N THR A 257 13.09 0.89 -4.75
CA THR A 257 13.04 -0.36 -5.53
C THR A 257 12.50 -1.55 -4.75
N GLY A 258 12.16 -1.41 -3.47
CA GLY A 258 11.58 -2.47 -2.66
C GLY A 258 10.16 -2.81 -3.11
N ALA A 259 9.87 -4.07 -3.41
CA ALA A 259 8.60 -4.53 -3.93
C ALA A 259 7.81 -5.38 -2.91
N GLY A 260 6.51 -5.48 -3.09
CA GLY A 260 5.65 -6.34 -2.26
C GLY A 260 5.53 -5.88 -0.80
N ASN A 261 5.70 -4.60 -0.51
CA ASN A 261 5.56 -4.07 0.83
C ASN A 261 4.14 -3.57 1.11
N THR A 262 3.67 -3.80 2.31
CA THR A 262 2.40 -3.26 2.83
C THR A 262 2.69 -2.36 4.02
N ALA A 263 2.37 -1.08 3.92
CA ALA A 263 2.51 -0.09 4.98
C ALA A 263 1.18 0.61 5.23
N VAL A 264 0.60 0.41 6.40
CA VAL A 264 -0.68 1.03 6.80
C VAL A 264 -0.48 1.77 8.12
N GLY A 265 -0.48 3.09 8.06
CA GLY A 265 -0.28 3.97 9.21
C GLY A 265 0.61 5.17 8.87
N HIS A 266 0.51 6.21 9.68
CA HIS A 266 1.39 7.38 9.55
C HIS A 266 2.84 6.94 9.77
N VAL A 267 3.74 7.29 8.85
CA VAL A 267 5.18 6.95 8.80
C VAL A 267 5.52 5.45 8.93
N ALA A 268 4.57 4.56 8.63
CA ALA A 268 4.87 3.12 8.55
C ALA A 268 5.87 2.87 7.41
N LEU A 269 6.92 2.06 7.68
CA LEU A 269 8.02 1.78 6.72
C LEU A 269 8.65 3.04 6.10
N LEU A 270 8.71 4.15 6.84
CA LEU A 270 9.17 5.45 6.33
C LEU A 270 10.50 5.37 5.60
N SER A 271 11.50 4.73 6.22
CA SER A 271 12.90 4.71 5.76
C SER A 271 13.23 3.54 4.83
N ASN A 272 12.25 2.71 4.47
CA ASN A 272 12.49 1.58 3.57
C ASN A 272 13.03 2.06 2.22
N THR A 273 14.15 1.50 1.77
CA THR A 273 14.74 1.89 0.49
C THR A 273 14.62 0.80 -0.57
N THR A 274 15.15 -0.38 -0.29
CA THR A 274 15.24 -1.49 -1.24
C THR A 274 14.65 -2.78 -0.72
N ALA A 275 14.27 -2.83 0.56
CA ALA A 275 13.75 -4.04 1.17
C ALA A 275 12.35 -4.40 0.64
N SER A 276 12.11 -5.70 0.50
CA SER A 276 10.88 -6.24 -0.05
C SER A 276 10.13 -7.14 0.93
N ASN A 277 8.84 -7.36 0.66
CA ASN A 277 7.98 -8.29 1.37
C ASN A 277 7.82 -7.96 2.86
N ASN A 278 7.84 -6.69 3.23
CA ASN A 278 7.56 -6.26 4.60
C ASN A 278 6.08 -5.89 4.75
N THR A 279 5.50 -6.26 5.89
CA THR A 279 4.16 -5.82 6.31
C THR A 279 4.30 -4.97 7.58
N ALA A 280 3.89 -3.71 7.52
CA ALA A 280 3.89 -2.78 8.64
C ALA A 280 2.51 -2.15 8.81
N VAL A 281 1.85 -2.42 9.92
CA VAL A 281 0.52 -1.90 10.24
C VAL A 281 0.54 -1.22 11.62
N GLY A 282 0.41 0.09 11.63
CA GLY A 282 0.42 0.90 12.85
C GLY A 282 1.23 2.19 12.70
N LEU A 283 1.03 3.11 13.61
CA LEU A 283 1.84 4.33 13.70
C LEU A 283 3.31 3.95 13.92
N SER A 284 4.21 4.45 13.08
CA SER A 284 5.65 4.19 13.14
C SER A 284 6.06 2.70 13.13
N ALA A 285 5.19 1.79 12.67
CA ALA A 285 5.55 0.39 12.53
C ALA A 285 6.69 0.24 11.50
N LEU A 286 7.77 -0.43 11.88
CA LEU A 286 8.96 -0.68 11.04
C LEU A 286 9.56 0.60 10.44
N GLN A 287 9.49 1.72 11.17
CA GLN A 287 9.77 3.07 10.64
C GLN A 287 11.16 3.24 10.05
N THR A 288 12.20 2.74 10.73
CA THR A 288 13.61 2.96 10.35
C THR A 288 14.20 1.85 9.47
N ASN A 289 13.40 0.87 9.08
CA ASN A 289 13.86 -0.23 8.23
C ASN A 289 14.43 0.30 6.91
N THR A 290 15.61 -0.14 6.54
CA THR A 290 16.25 0.24 5.28
C THR A 290 16.32 -0.91 4.29
N THR A 291 16.93 -2.04 4.70
CA THR A 291 17.20 -3.20 3.85
C THR A 291 16.72 -4.52 4.44
N GLY A 292 16.15 -4.53 5.66
CA GLY A 292 15.59 -5.73 6.27
C GLY A 292 14.32 -6.21 5.53
N ALA A 293 14.30 -7.44 5.06
CA ALA A 293 13.21 -8.00 4.27
C ALA A 293 12.38 -9.04 5.06
N ASN A 294 11.18 -9.33 4.57
CA ASN A 294 10.28 -10.35 5.11
C ASN A 294 9.89 -10.14 6.58
N ASN A 295 9.78 -8.89 7.02
CA ASN A 295 9.32 -8.59 8.37
C ASN A 295 7.81 -8.39 8.41
N THR A 296 7.17 -8.86 9.47
CA THR A 296 5.77 -8.56 9.82
C THR A 296 5.75 -7.75 11.11
N SER A 297 5.25 -6.53 11.04
CA SER A 297 5.19 -5.57 12.15
C SER A 297 3.76 -5.05 12.27
N VAL A 298 3.06 -5.40 13.34
CA VAL A 298 1.67 -4.97 13.59
C VAL A 298 1.54 -4.40 14.99
N GLY A 299 1.31 -3.10 15.07
CA GLY A 299 1.20 -2.36 16.32
C GLY A 299 1.97 -1.04 16.28
N MET A 300 1.58 -0.11 17.15
CA MET A 300 2.30 1.17 17.29
C MET A 300 3.74 0.90 17.75
N ASN A 301 4.71 1.49 17.07
CA ASN A 301 6.15 1.39 17.35
C ASN A 301 6.72 -0.06 17.32
N SER A 302 6.00 -1.04 16.77
CA SER A 302 6.56 -2.38 16.59
C SER A 302 7.72 -2.34 15.59
N LEU A 303 8.85 -3.00 15.92
CA LEU A 303 10.09 -3.01 15.12
C LEU A 303 10.57 -1.62 14.68
N ILE A 304 10.27 -0.57 15.46
CA ILE A 304 10.54 0.83 15.04
C ILE A 304 12.02 1.08 14.75
N ALA A 305 12.95 0.50 15.51
CA ALA A 305 14.40 0.71 15.38
C ALA A 305 15.07 -0.22 14.35
N ASN A 306 14.35 -1.17 13.77
CA ASN A 306 14.94 -2.14 12.83
C ASN A 306 15.51 -1.43 11.60
N THR A 307 16.74 -1.78 11.25
CA THR A 307 17.40 -1.23 10.06
C THR A 307 17.65 -2.30 9.00
N THR A 308 18.25 -3.44 9.40
CA THR A 308 18.69 -4.49 8.48
C THR A 308 18.20 -5.88 8.85
N GLY A 309 17.62 -6.07 10.05
CA GLY A 309 17.08 -7.35 10.51
C GLY A 309 15.95 -7.85 9.61
N GLY A 310 15.96 -9.13 9.27
CA GLY A 310 14.95 -9.75 8.40
C GLY A 310 14.25 -10.95 9.05
N ASN A 311 13.13 -11.37 8.45
CA ASN A 311 12.32 -12.51 8.90
C ASN A 311 11.83 -12.39 10.35
N ASN A 312 11.53 -11.19 10.83
CA ASN A 312 10.98 -10.97 12.16
C ASN A 312 9.46 -10.84 12.12
N VAL A 313 8.80 -11.36 13.13
CA VAL A 313 7.37 -11.16 13.39
C VAL A 313 7.21 -10.40 14.70
N ALA A 314 6.66 -9.20 14.64
CA ALA A 314 6.37 -8.35 15.80
C ALA A 314 4.91 -7.93 15.79
N ILE A 315 4.12 -8.45 16.70
CA ILE A 315 2.68 -8.18 16.83
C ILE A 315 2.38 -7.69 18.23
N GLY A 316 2.08 -6.42 18.36
CA GLY A 316 1.81 -5.76 19.64
C GLY A 316 2.46 -4.39 19.70
N GLY A 317 1.96 -3.50 20.56
CA GLY A 317 2.61 -2.22 20.81
C GLY A 317 4.03 -2.42 21.30
N SER A 318 5.00 -1.72 20.73
CA SER A 318 6.43 -1.80 21.09
C SER A 318 7.07 -3.20 21.02
N ALA A 319 6.46 -4.19 20.39
CA ALA A 319 7.11 -5.49 20.17
C ALA A 319 8.38 -5.32 19.33
N LEU A 320 9.52 -5.90 19.80
CA LEU A 320 10.84 -5.77 19.16
C LEU A 320 11.27 -4.30 18.91
N THR A 321 10.90 -3.40 19.82
CA THR A 321 11.09 -1.96 19.60
C THR A 321 12.56 -1.54 19.46
N ALA A 322 13.50 -2.19 20.19
CA ALA A 322 14.93 -1.89 20.13
C ALA A 322 15.69 -2.68 19.04
N ASN A 323 15.04 -3.61 18.35
CA ASN A 323 15.71 -4.46 17.35
C ASN A 323 16.33 -3.61 16.23
N THR A 324 17.62 -3.76 16.01
CA THR A 324 18.32 -3.02 14.95
C THR A 324 18.68 -3.90 13.76
N SER A 325 19.31 -5.04 14.01
CA SER A 325 19.84 -5.94 12.98
C SER A 325 19.51 -7.42 13.19
N ALA A 326 18.90 -7.76 14.32
CA ALA A 326 18.58 -9.15 14.63
C ALA A 326 17.49 -9.71 13.71
N SER A 327 17.57 -11.01 13.45
CA SER A 327 16.71 -11.69 12.48
C SER A 327 16.09 -12.96 13.08
N ASN A 328 15.02 -13.44 12.45
CA ASN A 328 14.34 -14.68 12.80
C ASN A 328 13.73 -14.68 14.21
N ASN A 329 13.26 -13.54 14.69
CA ASN A 329 12.58 -13.42 15.98
C ASN A 329 11.05 -13.38 15.80
N VAL A 330 10.34 -13.97 16.75
CA VAL A 330 8.88 -13.91 16.86
C VAL A 330 8.53 -13.24 18.20
N ALA A 331 7.86 -12.10 18.14
CA ALA A 331 7.39 -11.36 19.31
C ALA A 331 5.88 -11.07 19.16
N VAL A 332 5.06 -11.66 20.01
CA VAL A 332 3.60 -11.47 20.01
C VAL A 332 3.17 -11.04 21.41
N GLY A 333 2.82 -9.79 21.55
CA GLY A 333 2.41 -9.19 22.83
C GLY A 333 2.95 -7.76 22.96
N ASN A 334 2.33 -6.96 23.83
CA ASN A 334 2.86 -5.64 24.15
C ASN A 334 4.23 -5.79 24.82
N ASP A 335 5.22 -5.02 24.38
CA ASP A 335 6.61 -5.05 24.87
C ASP A 335 7.31 -6.42 24.78
N ALA A 336 6.80 -7.37 23.99
CA ALA A 336 7.50 -8.64 23.78
C ALA A 336 8.85 -8.39 23.06
N LEU A 337 9.96 -8.94 23.61
CA LEU A 337 11.34 -8.71 23.12
C LEU A 337 11.71 -7.22 22.97
N ALA A 338 11.21 -6.37 23.84
CA ALA A 338 11.35 -4.92 23.69
C ALA A 338 12.81 -4.44 23.70
N ALA A 339 13.67 -5.02 24.53
CA ALA A 339 15.08 -4.65 24.62
C ALA A 339 16.00 -5.34 23.60
N ASN A 340 15.50 -6.30 22.81
CA ASN A 340 16.34 -7.10 21.91
C ASN A 340 16.98 -6.22 20.83
N THR A 341 18.29 -6.17 20.77
CA THR A 341 19.04 -5.42 19.77
C THR A 341 19.67 -6.33 18.71
N THR A 342 20.34 -7.41 19.14
CA THR A 342 21.11 -8.30 18.28
C THR A 342 20.78 -9.79 18.45
N GLY A 343 19.99 -10.19 19.47
CA GLY A 343 19.58 -11.57 19.71
C GLY A 343 18.73 -12.14 18.58
N THR A 344 19.03 -13.35 18.13
CA THR A 344 18.33 -14.00 17.01
C THR A 344 17.64 -15.29 17.41
N GLN A 345 16.66 -15.72 16.61
CA GLN A 345 15.95 -17.00 16.81
C GLN A 345 15.18 -17.09 18.14
N ASN A 346 14.75 -15.94 18.68
CA ASN A 346 13.95 -15.91 19.89
C ASN A 346 12.45 -15.96 19.56
N THR A 347 11.69 -16.65 20.39
CA THR A 347 10.22 -16.70 20.35
C THR A 347 9.64 -16.19 21.66
N ALA A 348 8.93 -15.08 21.63
CA ALA A 348 8.27 -14.47 22.77
C ALA A 348 6.77 -14.31 22.49
N VAL A 349 5.93 -14.94 23.28
CA VAL A 349 4.48 -14.85 23.18
C VAL A 349 3.87 -14.50 24.54
N GLY A 350 3.41 -13.28 24.67
CA GLY A 350 2.82 -12.72 25.88
C GLY A 350 3.30 -11.30 26.15
N THR A 351 2.54 -10.54 26.91
CA THR A 351 2.96 -9.20 27.34
C THR A 351 4.25 -9.30 28.18
N ALA A 352 5.23 -8.46 27.84
CA ALA A 352 6.55 -8.43 28.47
C ALA A 352 7.27 -9.81 28.47
N ALA A 353 7.00 -10.66 27.49
CA ALA A 353 7.77 -11.88 27.30
C ALA A 353 9.15 -11.55 26.72
N LEU A 354 10.24 -12.01 27.37
CA LEU A 354 11.63 -11.73 26.99
C LEU A 354 11.95 -10.23 26.83
N ASP A 355 11.23 -9.35 27.53
CA ASP A 355 11.33 -7.90 27.34
C ASP A 355 12.70 -7.31 27.72
N GLY A 356 13.42 -7.93 28.64
CA GLY A 356 14.78 -7.55 29.04
C GLY A 356 15.91 -8.21 28.24
N THR A 357 15.61 -9.15 27.33
CA THR A 357 16.62 -9.88 26.55
C THR A 357 17.20 -8.98 25.46
N ASP A 358 18.50 -8.72 25.51
CA ASP A 358 19.21 -7.85 24.55
C ASP A 358 19.91 -8.65 23.43
N ASP A 359 20.77 -9.59 23.79
CA ASP A 359 21.64 -10.36 22.88
C ASP A 359 21.45 -11.88 22.95
N GLY A 360 20.55 -12.37 23.81
CA GLY A 360 20.28 -13.80 23.99
C GLY A 360 19.76 -14.47 22.70
N LEU A 361 20.23 -15.69 22.44
CA LEU A 361 19.95 -16.44 21.22
C LEU A 361 19.10 -17.69 21.52
N GLY A 362 18.12 -17.98 20.66
CA GLY A 362 17.37 -19.22 20.66
C GLY A 362 16.50 -19.42 21.90
N ASN A 363 16.04 -18.35 22.52
CA ASN A 363 15.15 -18.41 23.69
C ASN A 363 13.69 -18.55 23.25
N SER A 364 12.91 -19.34 24.00
CA SER A 364 11.48 -19.53 23.77
C SER A 364 10.70 -19.25 25.05
N GLY A 365 9.89 -18.21 25.06
CA GLY A 365 9.07 -17.81 26.20
C GLY A 365 7.60 -17.64 25.81
N VAL A 366 6.71 -18.33 26.51
CA VAL A 366 5.26 -18.22 26.36
C VAL A 366 4.61 -17.96 27.70
N GLY A 367 4.05 -16.77 27.87
CA GLY A 367 3.42 -16.34 29.13
C GLY A 367 3.67 -14.86 29.41
N TYR A 368 2.92 -14.30 30.35
CA TYR A 368 3.16 -12.96 30.87
C TYR A 368 4.50 -12.91 31.61
N ASN A 369 5.35 -11.92 31.30
CA ASN A 369 6.61 -11.65 32.01
C ASN A 369 7.55 -12.88 32.10
N VAL A 370 7.48 -13.79 31.14
CA VAL A 370 8.35 -14.97 31.04
C VAL A 370 9.73 -14.55 30.53
N LEU A 371 10.84 -15.06 31.16
CA LEU A 371 12.21 -14.75 30.73
C LEU A 371 12.48 -13.24 30.61
N SER A 372 11.92 -12.41 31.51
CA SER A 372 11.91 -10.95 31.40
C SER A 372 13.24 -10.27 31.78
N ALA A 373 14.17 -10.97 32.40
CA ALA A 373 15.55 -10.48 32.58
C ALA A 373 16.36 -10.60 31.26
N ASN A 374 17.55 -10.00 31.22
CA ASN A 374 18.48 -10.23 30.10
C ASN A 374 19.03 -11.66 30.17
N CYS A 375 18.29 -12.60 29.61
CA CYS A 375 18.61 -14.03 29.71
C CYS A 375 19.71 -14.45 28.72
N GLY A 376 20.51 -15.43 29.09
CA GLY A 376 21.48 -16.09 28.21
C GLY A 376 20.78 -16.87 27.07
N ASN A 377 21.48 -17.80 26.49
CA ASN A 377 21.00 -18.52 25.31
C ASN A 377 20.18 -19.77 25.65
N GLN A 378 19.28 -20.14 24.72
CA GLN A 378 18.62 -21.45 24.70
C GLN A 378 17.77 -21.76 25.94
N ASN A 379 17.14 -20.76 26.53
CA ASN A 379 16.17 -20.96 27.59
C ASN A 379 14.77 -21.24 27.00
N SER A 380 13.99 -22.08 27.69
CA SER A 380 12.60 -22.38 27.35
C SER A 380 11.72 -22.16 28.58
N GLY A 381 10.83 -21.17 28.53
CA GLY A 381 9.90 -20.82 29.58
C GLY A 381 8.45 -20.93 29.12
N LEU A 382 7.61 -21.65 29.85
CA LEU A 382 6.17 -21.73 29.60
C LEU A 382 5.39 -21.48 30.89
N GLY A 383 4.74 -20.36 31.01
CA GLY A 383 3.94 -19.96 32.16
C GLY A 383 4.20 -18.52 32.57
N GLU A 384 3.26 -17.94 33.30
CA GLU A 384 3.41 -16.61 33.88
C GLU A 384 4.67 -16.55 34.77
N ASN A 385 5.54 -15.55 34.56
CA ASN A 385 6.78 -15.36 35.32
C ASN A 385 7.76 -16.56 35.33
N ALA A 386 7.63 -17.54 34.44
CA ALA A 386 8.60 -18.63 34.34
C ALA A 386 9.98 -18.06 33.94
N LEU A 387 11.04 -18.43 34.73
CA LEU A 387 12.41 -17.94 34.53
C LEU A 387 12.56 -16.42 34.47
N ALA A 388 11.66 -15.63 35.08
CA ALA A 388 11.61 -14.19 34.95
C ALA A 388 12.88 -13.45 35.39
N GLN A 389 13.69 -14.00 36.27
CA GLN A 389 14.92 -13.38 36.76
C GLN A 389 16.20 -13.99 36.16
N THR A 390 16.09 -14.93 35.21
CA THR A 390 17.27 -15.68 34.75
C THR A 390 18.15 -14.82 33.83
N THR A 391 19.45 -14.88 34.11
CA THR A 391 20.52 -14.41 33.23
C THR A 391 21.36 -15.57 32.68
N GLY A 392 21.16 -16.79 33.24
CA GLY A 392 21.78 -18.03 32.77
C GLY A 392 21.19 -18.54 31.46
N GLY A 393 21.75 -19.59 30.90
CA GLY A 393 21.31 -20.22 29.65
C GLY A 393 20.92 -21.68 29.83
N GLN A 394 20.25 -22.25 28.80
CA GLN A 394 19.90 -23.67 28.71
C GLN A 394 18.90 -24.15 29.79
N ASN A 395 18.13 -23.26 30.39
CA ASN A 395 17.12 -23.62 31.37
C ASN A 395 15.78 -23.93 30.68
N THR A 396 15.08 -24.94 31.18
CA THR A 396 13.71 -25.27 30.78
C THR A 396 12.79 -25.18 31.99
N ALA A 397 11.77 -24.34 31.94
CA ALA A 397 10.78 -24.19 32.99
C ALA A 397 9.36 -24.22 32.41
N VAL A 398 8.51 -25.06 33.01
CA VAL A 398 7.10 -25.21 32.64
C VAL A 398 6.24 -25.14 33.90
N GLY A 399 5.42 -24.11 33.97
CA GLY A 399 4.54 -23.80 35.09
C GLY A 399 4.62 -22.34 35.50
N ALA A 400 3.57 -21.82 36.15
CA ALA A 400 3.59 -20.47 36.68
C ALA A 400 4.72 -20.32 37.69
N ALA A 401 5.53 -19.27 37.57
CA ALA A 401 6.70 -18.95 38.36
C ALA A 401 7.74 -20.10 38.51
N ALA A 402 7.70 -21.12 37.64
CA ALA A 402 8.74 -22.15 37.59
C ALA A 402 10.09 -21.48 37.27
N GLY A 403 11.09 -21.76 38.12
CA GLY A 403 12.42 -21.16 38.00
C GLY A 403 12.47 -19.65 38.22
N TYR A 404 11.47 -19.04 38.83
CA TYR A 404 11.43 -17.58 39.05
C TYR A 404 12.68 -17.02 39.75
N GLN A 405 13.25 -17.76 40.68
CA GLN A 405 14.44 -17.36 41.45
C GLN A 405 15.77 -17.77 40.82
N VAL A 406 15.75 -18.48 39.68
CA VAL A 406 16.97 -18.77 38.93
C VAL A 406 17.55 -17.48 38.39
N THR A 407 18.77 -17.15 38.77
CA THR A 407 19.51 -15.98 38.28
C THR A 407 20.57 -16.39 37.26
N SER A 408 21.77 -16.79 37.69
CA SER A 408 22.87 -17.18 36.79
C SER A 408 22.98 -18.69 36.55
N GLY A 409 22.15 -19.51 37.21
CA GLY A 409 22.12 -20.98 37.00
C GLY A 409 21.80 -21.36 35.56
N GLY A 410 22.39 -22.45 35.08
CA GLY A 410 22.18 -22.95 33.72
C GLY A 410 21.92 -24.44 33.64
N ASN A 411 21.34 -24.90 32.51
CA ASN A 411 21.01 -26.30 32.24
C ASN A 411 20.11 -26.94 33.32
N ASN A 412 19.10 -26.21 33.80
CA ASN A 412 18.12 -26.67 34.76
C ASN A 412 16.80 -27.05 34.09
N LEU A 413 16.13 -28.08 34.61
CA LEU A 413 14.78 -28.51 34.25
C LEU A 413 13.82 -28.33 35.42
N LEU A 414 12.83 -27.45 35.30
CA LEU A 414 11.91 -27.07 36.37
C LEU A 414 10.46 -27.25 35.85
N LEU A 415 9.76 -28.22 36.43
CA LEU A 415 8.41 -28.58 36.00
C LEU A 415 7.41 -28.46 37.13
N GLY A 416 6.39 -27.69 36.99
CA GLY A 416 5.32 -27.43 37.95
C GLY A 416 5.31 -25.98 38.42
N THR A 417 4.19 -25.55 38.96
CA THR A 417 4.06 -24.23 39.60
C THR A 417 5.10 -24.09 40.71
N ASP A 418 5.74 -22.90 40.75
CA ASP A 418 6.77 -22.56 41.74
C ASP A 418 7.97 -23.53 41.84
N ALA A 419 8.15 -24.47 40.90
CA ALA A 419 9.28 -25.40 40.88
C ALA A 419 10.63 -24.65 40.91
N GLY A 420 11.54 -25.01 41.81
CA GLY A 420 12.85 -24.36 41.98
C GLY A 420 12.80 -23.05 42.77
N ARG A 421 11.70 -22.73 43.45
CA ARG A 421 11.60 -21.63 44.41
C ARG A 421 11.86 -22.10 45.86
N THR A 422 11.93 -21.13 46.77
CA THR A 422 11.98 -21.43 48.22
C THR A 422 10.76 -22.28 48.60
N GLY A 423 11.00 -23.46 49.20
CA GLY A 423 9.96 -24.44 49.49
C GLY A 423 9.93 -25.62 48.52
N SER A 424 10.50 -25.54 47.33
CA SER A 424 10.61 -26.71 46.45
C SER A 424 11.55 -27.79 47.00
N PRO A 425 11.40 -29.04 46.53
CA PRO A 425 12.39 -30.09 46.81
C PRO A 425 13.82 -29.65 46.47
N GLY A 426 14.74 -29.68 47.43
CA GLY A 426 16.11 -29.16 47.25
C GLY A 426 16.28 -27.66 47.52
N GLY A 427 15.20 -26.90 47.76
CA GLY A 427 15.23 -25.45 48.03
C GLY A 427 15.20 -24.58 46.77
N ALA A 428 15.50 -23.30 46.93
CA ALA A 428 15.53 -22.36 45.81
C ALA A 428 16.77 -22.56 44.92
N ILE A 429 16.57 -22.74 43.62
CA ILE A 429 17.66 -22.69 42.66
C ILE A 429 17.86 -21.21 42.26
N THR A 430 19.01 -20.66 42.68
CA THR A 430 19.38 -19.28 42.28
C THR A 430 20.56 -19.29 41.30
N THR A 431 21.66 -19.88 41.66
CA THR A 431 22.89 -20.01 40.87
C THR A 431 23.25 -21.44 40.51
N GLY A 432 22.47 -22.43 41.03
CA GLY A 432 22.65 -23.85 40.78
C GLY A 432 22.48 -24.19 39.27
N SER A 433 23.22 -25.20 38.83
CA SER A 433 23.19 -25.65 37.44
C SER A 433 23.12 -27.18 37.37
N ASN A 434 22.56 -27.69 36.25
CA ASN A 434 22.39 -29.13 36.00
C ASN A 434 21.43 -29.80 37.00
N GLU A 435 20.38 -29.11 37.38
CA GLU A 435 19.41 -29.58 38.37
C GLU A 435 18.05 -29.89 37.70
N ILE A 436 17.35 -30.89 38.25
CA ILE A 436 15.96 -31.24 37.88
C ILE A 436 15.09 -31.05 39.10
N VAL A 437 14.06 -30.20 39.02
CA VAL A 437 13.05 -29.98 40.04
C VAL A 437 11.68 -30.28 39.50
N LEU A 438 10.93 -31.15 40.17
CA LEU A 438 9.58 -31.52 39.84
C LEU A 438 8.63 -31.08 40.97
N GLY A 439 7.82 -30.03 40.69
CA GLY A 439 6.86 -29.49 41.64
C GLY A 439 7.43 -28.59 42.72
N ASP A 440 6.56 -28.20 43.64
CA ASP A 440 6.83 -27.41 44.84
C ASP A 440 6.59 -28.20 46.13
N GLU A 441 6.56 -27.51 47.28
CA GLU A 441 6.31 -28.13 48.58
C GLU A 441 4.91 -28.76 48.74
N SER A 442 3.97 -28.43 47.84
CA SER A 442 2.58 -28.92 47.85
C SER A 442 2.44 -30.29 47.16
N ILE A 443 3.45 -30.73 46.42
CA ILE A 443 3.43 -32.04 45.73
C ILE A 443 3.68 -33.14 46.73
N SER A 444 2.66 -33.94 47.04
CA SER A 444 2.70 -35.00 48.02
C SER A 444 2.95 -36.40 47.45
N GLU A 445 2.67 -36.60 46.16
CA GLU A 445 2.80 -37.92 45.53
C GLU A 445 3.30 -37.77 44.09
N ALA A 446 4.22 -38.64 43.68
CA ALA A 446 4.65 -38.79 42.28
C ALA A 446 4.34 -40.22 41.82
N HIS A 447 3.48 -40.36 40.83
CA HIS A 447 3.14 -41.66 40.22
C HIS A 447 4.08 -41.95 39.05
N ILE A 448 5.05 -42.83 39.27
CA ILE A 448 6.06 -43.22 38.29
C ILE A 448 5.92 -44.71 38.03
N GLN A 449 5.62 -45.12 36.80
CA GLN A 449 5.37 -46.52 36.46
C GLN A 449 6.65 -47.36 36.34
N VAL A 450 7.79 -46.70 36.17
CA VAL A 450 9.12 -47.36 36.05
C VAL A 450 10.09 -46.75 37.05
N ASP A 451 11.02 -47.58 37.54
CA ASP A 451 12.06 -47.13 38.45
C ASP A 451 13.01 -46.14 37.75
N TRP A 452 13.43 -45.12 38.49
CA TRP A 452 14.51 -44.25 38.03
C TRP A 452 15.81 -45.03 37.98
N THR A 453 16.42 -45.15 36.78
CA THR A 453 17.74 -45.78 36.68
C THR A 453 18.81 -44.75 37.05
N VAL A 454 19.39 -44.88 38.17
CA VAL A 454 20.59 -44.12 38.55
C VAL A 454 21.78 -44.85 37.94
N ALA A 455 22.45 -44.20 37.00
CA ALA A 455 23.69 -44.72 36.44
C ALA A 455 24.80 -44.63 37.49
N SER A 456 24.93 -45.66 38.27
CA SER A 456 26.01 -45.81 39.24
C SER A 456 26.58 -47.23 39.14
N ASP A 457 27.79 -47.34 38.71
CA ASP A 457 28.51 -48.63 38.69
C ASP A 457 29.82 -48.58 39.49
N GLN A 458 30.50 -49.70 39.54
CA GLN A 458 31.75 -49.79 40.29
C GLN A 458 32.83 -48.81 39.79
N ARG A 459 32.73 -48.35 38.55
CA ARG A 459 33.67 -47.38 37.92
C ARG A 459 33.52 -45.96 38.47
N ASP A 460 32.35 -45.63 39.04
CA ASP A 460 32.03 -44.30 39.62
C ASP A 460 32.42 -44.24 41.09
N LYS A 461 32.97 -45.31 41.65
CA LYS A 461 33.38 -45.43 43.05
C LYS A 461 34.89 -45.57 43.10
N THR A 462 35.53 -44.76 43.93
CA THR A 462 36.97 -44.80 44.16
C THR A 462 37.21 -45.37 45.59
N ASP A 463 38.41 -45.87 45.82
CA ASP A 463 38.87 -46.32 47.18
C ASP A 463 38.17 -47.55 47.77
N PHE A 464 37.99 -48.59 46.94
CA PHE A 464 37.59 -49.89 47.44
C PHE A 464 38.69 -50.47 48.29
N THR A 465 38.48 -50.52 49.62
CA THR A 465 39.32 -51.26 50.54
C THR A 465 38.64 -52.61 50.88
N ALA A 466 39.34 -53.70 50.71
CA ALA A 466 38.81 -55.01 51.18
C ALA A 466 38.45 -54.93 52.66
N LEU A 467 37.22 -55.27 52.97
CA LEU A 467 36.75 -55.27 54.35
C LEU A 467 37.39 -56.50 55.08
N ASP A 468 38.36 -56.25 55.94
CA ASP A 468 39.04 -57.28 56.70
C ASP A 468 38.24 -57.59 57.99
N LEU A 469 36.99 -57.91 57.83
CA LEU A 469 36.09 -58.29 58.94
C LEU A 469 35.70 -59.75 58.76
N GLY A 470 36.21 -60.60 59.66
CA GLY A 470 35.96 -62.01 59.63
C GLY A 470 34.49 -62.39 59.90
N LEU A 471 34.22 -63.69 59.80
CA LEU A 471 32.90 -64.31 60.02
C LEU A 471 32.22 -63.92 61.36
N ASP A 472 32.99 -63.57 62.36
CA ASP A 472 32.47 -63.16 63.67
C ASP A 472 31.81 -61.81 63.67
N PHE A 473 32.27 -60.88 62.80
CA PHE A 473 31.58 -59.59 62.53
C PHE A 473 30.24 -59.82 61.83
N VAL A 474 30.22 -60.72 60.87
CA VAL A 474 28.97 -61.04 60.15
C VAL A 474 27.94 -61.66 61.06
N LYS A 475 28.37 -62.49 62.06
CA LYS A 475 27.51 -63.08 63.10
C LYS A 475 27.03 -62.07 64.15
N ALA A 476 27.79 -60.97 64.34
CA ALA A 476 27.42 -59.89 65.26
C ALA A 476 26.44 -58.90 64.65
N LEU A 477 26.30 -58.90 63.34
CA LEU A 477 25.25 -58.08 62.61
C LEU A 477 23.90 -58.69 63.02
N ALA A 478 23.08 -57.94 63.71
CA ALA A 478 21.68 -58.27 64.00
C ALA A 478 20.80 -57.67 62.83
N PRO A 479 20.59 -58.42 61.73
CA PRO A 479 19.78 -57.89 60.64
C PRO A 479 18.34 -57.75 61.12
N VAL A 480 17.79 -56.55 60.99
CA VAL A 480 16.40 -56.25 61.32
C VAL A 480 15.61 -56.04 59.99
N THR A 481 14.44 -56.63 59.94
CA THR A 481 13.46 -56.32 58.92
C THR A 481 12.54 -55.27 59.47
N TYR A 482 12.27 -54.23 58.69
CA TYR A 482 11.31 -53.22 59.06
C TYR A 482 10.20 -53.11 57.95
N LYS A 483 9.03 -52.75 58.40
CA LYS A 483 7.97 -52.36 57.48
C LYS A 483 7.93 -50.84 57.45
N TRP A 484 7.85 -50.31 56.26
CA TRP A 484 7.55 -48.90 56.10
C TRP A 484 6.14 -48.65 56.64
N ASP A 485 6.03 -47.80 57.63
CA ASP A 485 4.75 -47.27 58.08
C ASP A 485 4.47 -46.02 57.23
N LYS A 486 3.47 -46.13 56.40
CA LYS A 486 3.05 -44.98 55.62
C LYS A 486 2.47 -43.95 56.58
N ARG A 487 3.10 -42.83 56.74
CA ARG A 487 2.51 -41.60 57.27
C ARG A 487 1.74 -40.86 56.26
#